data_38c3a339e8d8920364548da81affe194
#
_entry.id   38c3a339e8d8920364548da81affe194
#
_cell.length_a   1.000
_cell.length_b   1.000
_cell.length_c   1.000
_cell.angle_alpha   90.00
_cell.angle_beta   90.00
_cell.angle_gamma   90.00
#
_symmetry.space_group_name_H-M   'P 1'
#
loop_
_entity.id
_entity.type
_entity.pdbx_description
1 polymer ?
#
loop_
_entity_poly.entity_id
_entity_poly.type
_entity_poly.pdbx_seq_one_letter_code
_entity_poly.pdbx_strand_id
1 'polypeptide(L)'
;ITITMNGVFDKQISKNQGREDDLIYLSKPLGTGYLLAAYFNNSDFLSSIDFQNLLEWLKKGNSQASEISKSFKSNITTDISGFGLASHLSDICKSSNLSAEIKLNIEILINKNIGILENFKSTGFDNNYSSTVNEILISDSNKLKNILYDPQTNGPLLLSIHEKDQIEFEKKFQL
;
A
#
# COMPACT_ATOMS: atom_id res chain seq x y z
N ILE A 1 -13.89 -14.71 -13.97
CA ILE A 1 -13.09 -15.78 -13.31
C ILE A 1 -13.34 -15.65 -11.82
N THR A 2 -13.74 -16.72 -11.18
CA THR A 2 -13.91 -16.78 -9.72
C THR A 2 -12.86 -17.74 -9.16
N ILE A 3 -12.15 -17.32 -8.12
CA ILE A 3 -11.17 -18.14 -7.41
C ILE A 3 -11.64 -18.29 -5.97
N THR A 4 -11.78 -19.52 -5.50
CA THR A 4 -12.10 -19.83 -4.11
C THR A 4 -10.92 -20.57 -3.50
N MET A 5 -10.43 -20.07 -2.36
CA MET A 5 -9.35 -20.71 -1.60
C MET A 5 -9.84 -21.10 -0.21
N ASN A 6 -9.49 -22.31 0.22
CA ASN A 6 -9.72 -22.79 1.58
C ASN A 6 -8.35 -23.09 2.21
N GLY A 7 -8.20 -22.75 3.48
CA GLY A 7 -6.96 -22.98 4.21
C GLY A 7 -7.20 -23.34 5.67
N VAL A 8 -6.22 -23.97 6.30
CA VAL A 8 -6.17 -24.22 7.73
C VAL A 8 -5.09 -23.29 8.32
N PHE A 9 -5.38 -22.67 9.44
CA PHE A 9 -4.46 -21.75 10.11
C PHE A 9 -4.42 -22.01 11.61
N ASP A 10 -3.25 -21.89 12.21
CA ASP A 10 -3.08 -22.02 13.67
C ASP A 10 -3.48 -20.74 14.40
N LYS A 11 -3.25 -19.57 13.78
CA LYS A 11 -3.57 -18.26 14.32
C LYS A 11 -4.04 -17.32 13.24
N GLN A 12 -5.21 -16.75 13.44
CA GLN A 12 -5.73 -15.67 12.59
C GLN A 12 -5.15 -14.32 13.02
N ILE A 13 -4.65 -13.54 12.06
CA ILE A 13 -4.35 -12.13 12.25
C ILE A 13 -5.55 -11.33 11.74
N SER A 14 -6.14 -10.54 12.60
CA SER A 14 -7.36 -9.78 12.30
C SER A 14 -7.03 -8.30 12.11
N LYS A 15 -7.77 -7.63 11.21
CA LYS A 15 -7.62 -6.19 10.96
C LYS A 15 -8.00 -5.28 12.14
N ASN A 16 -8.69 -5.80 13.14
CA ASN A 16 -9.17 -5.06 14.33
C ASN A 16 -8.26 -5.19 15.56
N GLN A 17 -7.00 -5.52 15.38
CA GLN A 17 -6.03 -5.69 16.47
C GLN A 17 -4.93 -4.63 16.47
N GLY A 18 -5.15 -3.49 15.82
CA GLY A 18 -4.23 -2.34 15.88
C GLY A 18 -4.09 -1.84 17.32
N ARG A 19 -2.90 -1.36 17.66
CA ARG A 19 -2.56 -0.80 18.97
C ARG A 19 -2.04 0.62 18.80
N GLU A 20 -2.20 1.43 19.83
CA GLU A 20 -1.48 2.69 19.93
C GLU A 20 0.03 2.45 19.81
N ASP A 21 0.75 3.37 19.20
CA ASP A 21 2.20 3.33 18.98
C ASP A 21 2.68 2.19 18.04
N ASP A 22 1.76 1.49 17.34
CA ASP A 22 2.16 0.60 16.26
C ASP A 22 2.63 1.42 15.05
N LEU A 23 3.81 1.07 14.52
CA LEU A 23 4.37 1.63 13.30
C LEU A 23 3.85 0.86 12.08
N ILE A 24 3.52 1.59 11.02
CA ILE A 24 2.97 1.02 9.79
C ILE A 24 4.05 0.96 8.71
N TYR A 25 4.23 -0.22 8.13
CA TYR A 25 5.17 -0.47 7.05
C TYR A 25 4.46 -1.04 5.82
N LEU A 26 4.99 -0.70 4.65
CA LEU A 26 4.62 -1.29 3.37
C LEU A 26 5.77 -2.14 2.83
N SER A 27 5.49 -3.38 2.45
CA SER A 27 6.51 -4.31 1.95
C SER A 27 7.04 -3.98 0.56
N LYS A 28 6.35 -3.14 -0.18
CA LYS A 28 6.68 -2.69 -1.54
C LYS A 28 6.21 -1.25 -1.72
N PRO A 29 6.80 -0.49 -2.66
CA PRO A 29 6.27 0.81 -3.04
C PRO A 29 4.90 0.70 -3.72
N LEU A 30 4.19 1.82 -3.77
CA LEU A 30 2.88 1.99 -4.39
C LEU A 30 3.00 2.56 -5.81
N GLY A 31 1.94 2.43 -6.59
CA GLY A 31 1.82 3.12 -7.86
C GLY A 31 1.59 2.23 -9.08
N THR A 32 1.22 0.96 -8.86
CA THR A 32 0.94 0.06 -9.99
C THR A 32 -0.26 0.53 -10.81
N GLY A 33 -1.26 1.16 -10.21
CA GLY A 33 -2.48 1.59 -10.89
C GLY A 33 -2.21 2.73 -11.87
N TYR A 34 -1.67 3.85 -11.41
CA TYR A 34 -1.41 5.00 -12.28
C TYR A 34 -0.35 4.71 -13.34
N LEU A 35 0.66 3.85 -13.04
CA LEU A 35 1.66 3.44 -14.03
C LEU A 35 1.06 2.56 -15.12
N LEU A 36 0.17 1.62 -14.77
CA LEU A 36 -0.58 0.84 -15.76
C LEU A 36 -1.51 1.73 -16.59
N ALA A 37 -2.17 2.71 -15.97
CA ALA A 37 -2.99 3.68 -16.68
C ALA A 37 -2.15 4.49 -17.68
N ALA A 38 -0.96 4.95 -17.30
CA ALA A 38 -0.04 5.64 -18.20
C ALA A 38 0.38 4.74 -19.36
N TYR A 39 0.75 3.50 -19.10
CA TYR A 39 1.14 2.54 -20.13
C TYR A 39 0.02 2.28 -21.14
N PHE A 40 -1.20 2.02 -20.68
CA PHE A 40 -2.34 1.74 -21.57
C PHE A 40 -2.81 2.96 -22.38
N ASN A 41 -2.50 4.16 -21.90
CA ASN A 41 -2.74 5.39 -22.66
C ASN A 41 -1.60 5.75 -23.64
N ASN A 42 -0.63 4.85 -23.84
CA ASN A 42 0.55 5.08 -24.72
C ASN A 42 1.28 6.39 -24.38
N SER A 43 1.48 6.63 -23.08
CA SER A 43 2.03 7.89 -22.60
C SER A 43 3.54 7.96 -22.77
N ASP A 44 4.02 9.05 -23.37
CA ASP A 44 5.44 9.40 -23.43
C ASP A 44 6.05 9.68 -22.02
N PHE A 45 5.20 9.78 -20.99
CA PHE A 45 5.66 9.93 -19.61
C PHE A 45 6.28 8.65 -19.03
N LEU A 46 6.01 7.48 -19.62
CA LEU A 46 6.49 6.19 -19.14
C LEU A 46 7.55 5.63 -20.10
N SER A 47 8.81 5.70 -19.69
CA SER A 47 9.91 5.11 -20.46
C SER A 47 9.85 3.58 -20.45
N SER A 48 10.57 2.94 -21.38
CA SER A 48 10.72 1.48 -21.40
C SER A 48 11.34 0.94 -20.10
N ILE A 49 12.25 1.69 -19.49
CA ILE A 49 12.89 1.34 -18.22
C ILE A 49 11.85 1.38 -17.07
N ASP A 50 11.01 2.42 -17.04
CA ASP A 50 9.96 2.54 -16.04
C ASP A 50 8.96 1.39 -16.14
N PHE A 51 8.61 0.99 -17.35
CA PHE A 51 7.73 -0.16 -17.56
C PHE A 51 8.38 -1.48 -17.11
N GLN A 52 9.67 -1.69 -17.38
CA GLN A 52 10.38 -2.87 -16.86
C GLN A 52 10.40 -2.89 -15.33
N ASN A 53 10.68 -1.75 -14.69
CA ASN A 53 10.64 -1.62 -13.24
C ASN A 53 9.24 -1.93 -12.68
N LEU A 54 8.19 -1.46 -13.34
CA LEU A 54 6.81 -1.81 -12.98
C LEU A 54 6.58 -3.32 -13.05
N LEU A 55 7.02 -3.99 -14.13
CA LEU A 55 6.88 -5.44 -14.28
C LEU A 55 7.59 -6.21 -13.18
N GLU A 56 8.77 -5.76 -12.75
CA GLU A 56 9.48 -6.39 -11.62
C GLU A 56 8.66 -6.32 -10.32
N TRP A 57 8.06 -5.17 -10.03
CA TRP A 57 7.18 -5.04 -8.86
C TRP A 57 5.90 -5.87 -8.98
N LEU A 58 5.30 -5.94 -10.18
CA LEU A 58 4.10 -6.76 -10.43
C LEU A 58 4.37 -8.27 -10.27
N LYS A 59 5.59 -8.73 -10.53
CA LYS A 59 5.99 -10.14 -10.34
C LYS A 59 6.43 -10.44 -8.91
N LYS A 60 6.86 -9.46 -8.13
CA LYS A 60 7.39 -9.65 -6.79
C LYS A 60 6.28 -10.03 -5.81
N GLY A 61 6.32 -11.25 -5.30
CA GLY A 61 5.37 -11.74 -4.29
C GLY A 61 5.60 -11.12 -2.90
N ASN A 62 4.66 -11.37 -1.99
CA ASN A 62 4.70 -10.88 -0.61
C ASN A 62 5.12 -11.96 0.42
N SER A 63 5.60 -13.13 -0.01
CA SER A 63 5.92 -14.25 0.88
C SER A 63 6.95 -13.88 1.95
N GLN A 64 8.05 -13.24 1.56
CA GLN A 64 9.09 -12.81 2.48
C GLN A 64 8.54 -11.82 3.53
N ALA A 65 7.76 -10.85 3.13
CA ALA A 65 7.13 -9.89 4.04
C ALA A 65 6.16 -10.60 5.00
N SER A 66 5.41 -11.58 4.52
CA SER A 66 4.52 -12.39 5.35
C SER A 66 5.29 -13.18 6.42
N GLU A 67 6.42 -13.79 6.08
CA GLU A 67 7.26 -14.51 7.03
C GLU A 67 7.85 -13.57 8.09
N ILE A 68 8.33 -12.41 7.68
CA ILE A 68 8.87 -11.41 8.61
C ILE A 68 7.75 -10.91 9.53
N SER A 69 6.57 -10.60 9.01
CA SER A 69 5.39 -10.23 9.79
C SER A 69 5.09 -11.24 10.91
N LYS A 70 5.13 -12.53 10.59
CA LYS A 70 4.93 -13.60 11.59
C LYS A 70 6.02 -13.58 12.67
N SER A 71 7.29 -13.36 12.29
CA SER A 71 8.41 -13.36 13.24
C SER A 71 8.33 -12.21 14.25
N PHE A 72 7.79 -11.05 13.86
CA PHE A 72 7.55 -9.88 14.72
C PHE A 72 6.18 -9.86 15.38
N LYS A 73 5.37 -10.90 15.18
CA LYS A 73 4.01 -10.99 15.74
C LYS A 73 3.16 -9.76 15.41
N SER A 74 3.27 -9.28 14.16
CA SER A 74 2.45 -8.19 13.66
C SER A 74 0.99 -8.38 14.06
N ASN A 75 0.36 -7.32 14.58
CA ASN A 75 -1.05 -7.37 14.96
C ASN A 75 -1.97 -7.21 13.76
N ILE A 76 -1.48 -6.51 12.74
CA ILE A 76 -2.21 -6.25 11.50
C ILE A 76 -1.33 -6.66 10.33
N THR A 77 -1.89 -7.47 9.45
CA THR A 77 -1.27 -7.79 8.16
C THR A 77 -2.38 -7.87 7.12
N THR A 78 -2.33 -7.01 6.12
CA THR A 78 -3.26 -7.03 4.98
C THR A 78 -2.54 -6.63 3.70
N ASP A 79 -2.97 -7.16 2.56
CA ASP A 79 -2.51 -6.69 1.26
C ASP A 79 -3.23 -5.39 0.88
N ILE A 80 -2.52 -4.52 0.19
CA ILE A 80 -3.11 -3.35 -0.44
C ILE A 80 -3.45 -3.71 -1.88
N SER A 81 -4.71 -3.64 -2.22
CA SER A 81 -5.24 -4.07 -3.51
C SER A 81 -6.06 -2.97 -4.21
N GLY A 82 -7.08 -3.34 -4.96
CA GLY A 82 -7.87 -2.43 -5.78
C GLY A 82 -8.54 -1.25 -5.07
N PHE A 83 -8.66 -1.29 -3.75
CA PHE A 83 -9.26 -0.18 -2.97
C PHE A 83 -8.24 0.90 -2.55
N GLY A 84 -6.94 0.69 -2.82
CA GLY A 84 -5.88 1.64 -2.47
C GLY A 84 -5.55 1.68 -0.97
N LEU A 85 -4.46 2.38 -0.63
CA LEU A 85 -3.96 2.46 0.75
C LEU A 85 -4.98 3.12 1.68
N ALA A 86 -5.65 4.19 1.22
CA ALA A 86 -6.62 4.94 2.02
C ALA A 86 -7.73 4.07 2.60
N SER A 87 -8.38 3.25 1.76
CA SER A 87 -9.49 2.40 2.21
C SER A 87 -9.03 1.34 3.19
N HIS A 88 -7.92 0.65 2.90
CA HIS A 88 -7.41 -0.39 3.79
C HIS A 88 -7.01 0.16 5.15
N LEU A 89 -6.37 1.34 5.19
CA LEU A 89 -5.97 1.97 6.44
C LEU A 89 -7.16 2.52 7.22
N SER A 90 -8.13 3.12 6.53
CA SER A 90 -9.37 3.57 7.14
C SER A 90 -10.14 2.42 7.81
N ASP A 91 -10.27 1.28 7.13
CA ASP A 91 -10.91 0.09 7.69
C ASP A 91 -10.19 -0.40 8.96
N ILE A 92 -8.86 -0.41 8.96
CA ILE A 92 -8.03 -0.77 10.12
C ILE A 92 -8.28 0.21 11.26
N CYS A 93 -8.22 1.51 11.00
CA CYS A 93 -8.42 2.54 12.01
C CYS A 93 -9.81 2.43 12.64
N LYS A 94 -10.86 2.30 11.84
CA LYS A 94 -12.23 2.15 12.32
C LYS A 94 -12.41 0.89 13.15
N SER A 95 -11.92 -0.25 12.67
CA SER A 95 -12.09 -1.54 13.36
C SER A 95 -11.29 -1.65 14.65
N SER A 96 -10.22 -0.86 14.78
CA SER A 96 -9.36 -0.79 15.98
C SER A 96 -9.68 0.39 16.89
N ASN A 97 -10.60 1.29 16.49
CA ASN A 97 -10.92 2.57 17.16
C ASN A 97 -9.66 3.45 17.34
N LEU A 98 -8.87 3.56 16.29
CA LEU A 98 -7.62 4.32 16.23
C LEU A 98 -7.62 5.33 15.08
N SER A 99 -6.61 6.19 15.05
CA SER A 99 -6.25 7.03 13.92
C SER A 99 -4.83 6.72 13.48
N ALA A 100 -4.49 6.97 12.23
CA ALA A 100 -3.14 6.80 11.72
C ALA A 100 -2.62 8.12 11.12
N GLU A 101 -1.35 8.43 11.42
CA GLU A 101 -0.62 9.52 10.77
C GLU A 101 0.28 8.96 9.69
N ILE A 102 0.22 9.52 8.47
CA ILE A 102 1.06 9.13 7.36
C ILE A 102 1.89 10.32 6.88
N LYS A 103 3.21 10.16 6.85
CA LYS A 103 4.12 11.12 6.22
C LYS A 103 4.43 10.66 4.79
N LEU A 104 3.75 11.23 3.81
CA LEU A 104 3.99 10.93 2.41
C LEU A 104 5.32 11.53 1.95
N ASN A 105 6.18 10.69 1.40
CA ASN A 105 7.39 11.09 0.70
C ASN A 105 7.49 10.36 -0.65
N ILE A 106 8.38 10.82 -1.53
CA ILE A 106 8.50 10.29 -2.89
C ILE A 106 9.00 8.83 -2.93
N GLU A 107 9.65 8.37 -1.86
CA GLU A 107 10.18 7.00 -1.78
C GLU A 107 9.08 5.94 -1.69
N ILE A 108 7.85 6.35 -1.36
CA ILE A 108 6.69 5.45 -1.39
C ILE A 108 6.29 5.03 -2.81
N LEU A 109 6.77 5.73 -3.85
CA LEU A 109 6.39 5.52 -5.24
C LEU A 109 7.33 4.55 -5.97
N ILE A 110 6.76 3.68 -6.81
CA ILE A 110 7.53 2.86 -7.77
C ILE A 110 8.28 3.76 -8.75
N ASN A 111 7.62 4.81 -9.23
CA ASN A 111 8.22 5.79 -10.14
C ASN A 111 8.13 7.19 -9.50
N LYS A 112 9.27 7.85 -9.39
CA LYS A 112 9.39 9.17 -8.72
C LYS A 112 8.98 10.35 -9.60
N ASN A 113 8.52 10.12 -10.84
CA ASN A 113 7.97 11.17 -11.68
C ASN A 113 6.54 11.51 -11.26
N ILE A 114 6.40 12.53 -10.42
CA ILE A 114 5.10 13.00 -9.92
C ILE A 114 4.15 13.39 -11.08
N GLY A 115 4.69 13.83 -12.22
CA GLY A 115 3.87 14.15 -13.39
C GLY A 115 3.05 12.97 -13.89
N ILE A 116 3.53 11.73 -13.75
CA ILE A 116 2.74 10.54 -14.09
C ILE A 116 1.57 10.39 -13.11
N LEU A 117 1.82 10.51 -11.81
CA LEU A 117 0.79 10.42 -10.77
C LEU A 117 -0.28 11.52 -10.90
N GLU A 118 0.10 12.73 -11.31
CA GLU A 118 -0.82 13.86 -11.48
C GLU A 118 -1.70 13.72 -12.73
N ASN A 119 -1.19 13.13 -13.82
CA ASN A 119 -1.85 13.09 -15.12
C ASN A 119 -2.62 11.77 -15.40
N PHE A 120 -2.30 10.69 -14.70
CA PHE A 120 -2.91 9.40 -14.95
C PHE A 120 -3.61 8.85 -13.70
N LYS A 121 -4.83 8.41 -13.91
CA LYS A 121 -5.65 7.73 -12.90
C LYS A 121 -6.10 6.39 -13.44
N SER A 122 -6.04 5.38 -12.60
CA SER A 122 -6.61 4.07 -12.92
C SER A 122 -8.14 4.09 -12.81
N THR A 123 -8.81 3.14 -13.43
CA THR A 123 -10.27 3.07 -13.51
C THR A 123 -10.97 3.10 -12.13
N GLY A 124 -10.35 2.55 -11.09
CA GLY A 124 -10.93 2.50 -9.74
C GLY A 124 -10.65 3.74 -8.88
N PHE A 125 -9.81 4.67 -9.34
CA PHE A 125 -9.34 5.80 -8.54
C PHE A 125 -10.50 6.67 -8.00
N ASP A 126 -11.42 7.09 -8.84
CA ASP A 126 -12.47 8.03 -8.44
C ASP A 126 -13.45 7.41 -7.42
N ASN A 127 -13.70 6.11 -7.53
CA ASN A 127 -14.50 5.37 -6.55
C ASN A 127 -13.77 5.30 -5.20
N ASN A 128 -12.48 4.99 -5.20
CA ASN A 128 -11.66 4.93 -4.00
C ASN A 128 -11.58 6.31 -3.31
N TYR A 129 -11.35 7.36 -4.10
CA TYR A 129 -11.36 8.74 -3.61
C TYR A 129 -12.69 9.09 -2.94
N SER A 130 -13.81 8.90 -3.64
CA SER A 130 -15.14 9.27 -3.16
C SER A 130 -15.54 8.53 -1.89
N SER A 131 -15.08 7.29 -1.73
CA SER A 131 -15.43 6.46 -0.57
C SER A 131 -14.65 6.82 0.70
N THR A 132 -13.48 7.47 0.59
CA THR A 132 -12.58 7.65 1.74
C THR A 132 -12.10 9.09 1.97
N VAL A 133 -12.34 10.02 1.03
CA VAL A 133 -11.82 11.39 1.12
C VAL A 133 -12.24 12.13 2.40
N ASN A 134 -13.44 11.88 2.89
CA ASN A 134 -13.96 12.52 4.12
C ASN A 134 -13.36 11.92 5.41
N GLU A 135 -12.59 10.86 5.32
CA GLU A 135 -11.97 10.17 6.45
C GLU A 135 -10.49 10.51 6.58
N ILE A 136 -9.95 11.27 5.64
CA ILE A 136 -8.53 11.60 5.55
C ILE A 136 -8.33 13.10 5.61
N LEU A 137 -7.48 13.52 6.56
CA LEU A 137 -7.03 14.91 6.66
C LEU A 137 -5.68 15.03 5.95
N ILE A 138 -5.69 15.60 4.75
CA ILE A 138 -4.48 15.84 3.97
C ILE A 138 -4.52 17.25 3.37
N SER A 139 -3.36 17.90 3.32
CA SER A 139 -3.24 19.20 2.65
C SER A 139 -3.47 19.06 1.14
N ASP A 140 -4.29 19.91 0.56
CA ASP A 140 -4.53 19.96 -0.89
C ASP A 140 -3.26 20.25 -1.70
N SER A 141 -2.29 20.91 -1.11
CA SER A 141 -0.99 21.17 -1.73
C SER A 141 -0.08 19.93 -1.79
N ASN A 142 -0.42 18.84 -1.12
CA ASN A 142 0.40 17.63 -1.16
C ASN A 142 0.24 16.91 -2.51
N LYS A 143 1.27 17.02 -3.35
CA LYS A 143 1.30 16.44 -4.69
C LYS A 143 1.22 14.90 -4.72
N LEU A 144 1.55 14.24 -3.61
CA LEU A 144 1.52 12.78 -3.49
C LEU A 144 0.17 12.24 -3.02
N LYS A 145 -0.79 13.10 -2.67
CA LYS A 145 -2.07 12.66 -2.09
C LYS A 145 -2.82 11.62 -2.93
N ASN A 146 -2.70 11.68 -4.25
CA ASN A 146 -3.37 10.76 -5.15
C ASN A 146 -2.92 9.31 -4.99
N ILE A 147 -1.70 9.05 -4.50
CA ILE A 147 -1.20 7.69 -4.28
C ILE A 147 -2.02 6.91 -3.26
N LEU A 148 -2.65 7.61 -2.31
CA LEU A 148 -3.49 7.00 -1.28
C LEU A 148 -4.69 6.27 -1.85
N TYR A 149 -5.21 6.76 -2.96
CA TYR A 149 -6.43 6.26 -3.61
C TYR A 149 -6.14 5.39 -4.83
N ASP A 150 -4.87 5.29 -5.24
CA ASP A 150 -4.48 4.52 -6.42
C ASP A 150 -4.70 3.02 -6.20
N PRO A 151 -5.54 2.35 -7.02
CA PRO A 151 -5.69 0.90 -6.98
C PRO A 151 -4.37 0.19 -7.21
N GLN A 152 -4.09 -0.85 -6.41
CA GLN A 152 -2.86 -1.62 -6.54
C GLN A 152 -3.14 -3.01 -7.14
N THR A 153 -2.32 -3.40 -8.12
CA THR A 153 -2.24 -4.77 -8.64
C THR A 153 -1.02 -5.43 -8.02
N ASN A 154 -1.20 -6.54 -7.35
CA ASN A 154 -0.15 -7.21 -6.57
C ASN A 154 0.61 -6.22 -5.66
N GLY A 155 -0.14 -5.41 -4.93
CA GLY A 155 0.40 -4.36 -4.08
C GLY A 155 1.19 -4.88 -2.87
N PRO A 156 1.64 -3.97 -2.00
CA PRO A 156 2.37 -4.34 -0.79
C PRO A 156 1.49 -5.07 0.24
N LEU A 157 2.14 -5.78 1.17
CA LEU A 157 1.55 -6.00 2.48
C LEU A 157 1.73 -4.73 3.33
N LEU A 158 0.65 -4.31 3.97
CA LEU A 158 0.66 -3.39 5.08
C LEU A 158 0.83 -4.20 6.35
N LEU A 159 1.83 -3.84 7.16
CA LEU A 159 2.18 -4.51 8.40
C LEU A 159 2.15 -3.50 9.54
N SER A 160 1.66 -3.89 10.73
CA SER A 160 1.88 -3.13 11.94
C SER A 160 2.98 -3.79 12.78
N ILE A 161 3.93 -2.99 13.25
CA ILE A 161 5.05 -3.43 14.10
C ILE A 161 5.06 -2.55 15.34
N HIS A 162 5.17 -3.15 16.51
CA HIS A 162 5.25 -2.38 17.74
C HIS A 162 6.55 -1.55 17.76
N GLU A 163 6.48 -0.31 18.20
CA GLU A 163 7.62 0.63 18.24
C GLU A 163 8.89 0.03 18.85
N LYS A 164 8.77 -0.74 19.92
CA LYS A 164 9.91 -1.40 20.58
C LYS A 164 10.70 -2.35 19.66
N ASP A 165 10.06 -2.89 18.63
CA ASP A 165 10.65 -3.85 17.69
C ASP A 165 11.17 -3.16 16.41
N GLN A 166 11.04 -1.82 16.30
CA GLN A 166 11.38 -1.02 15.13
C GLN A 166 12.79 -1.29 14.60
N ILE A 167 13.79 -1.12 15.46
CA ILE A 167 15.21 -1.20 15.06
C ILE A 167 15.55 -2.59 14.51
N GLU A 168 15.05 -3.64 15.15
CA GLU A 168 15.29 -5.02 14.71
C GLU A 168 14.55 -5.30 13.39
N PHE A 169 13.32 -4.80 13.26
CA PHE A 169 12.52 -4.95 12.06
C PHE A 169 13.18 -4.25 10.86
N GLU A 170 13.55 -2.98 10.99
CA GLU A 170 14.19 -2.19 9.93
C GLU A 170 15.53 -2.82 9.49
N LYS A 171 16.34 -3.29 10.44
CA LYS A 171 17.57 -4.02 10.13
C LYS A 171 17.31 -5.30 9.32
N LYS A 172 16.27 -6.04 9.65
CA LYS A 172 15.92 -7.30 8.97
C LYS A 172 15.35 -7.07 7.58
N PHE A 173 14.63 -5.96 7.37
CA PHE A 173 14.15 -5.53 6.07
C PHE A 173 15.19 -4.78 5.24
N GLN A 174 16.32 -4.39 5.81
CA GLN A 174 17.35 -3.53 5.19
C GLN A 174 16.77 -2.16 4.77
N LEU A 175 15.91 -1.59 5.61
CA LEU A 175 15.32 -0.26 5.47
C LEU A 175 16.25 0.82 6.02
#